data_3fd4218074b65305b752d5b2215cf1ea
#
_entry.id   3fd4218074b65305b752d5b2215cf1ea
#
_cell.length_a   1.000
_cell.length_b   1.000
_cell.length_c   1.000
_cell.angle_alpha   90.00
_cell.angle_beta   90.00
_cell.angle_gamma   90.00
#
_symmetry.space_group_name_H-M   'P 1'
#
loop_
_entity.id
_entity.type
_entity.pdbx_description
1 polymer ?
#
loop_
_entity_poly.entity_id
_entity_poly.type
_entity_poly.pdbx_seq_one_letter_code
_entity_poly.pdbx_strand_id
1 'polypeptide(L)'
;AQPQTLARLASVVEPYALPEPLARLAQQALDPSRMIETAERIASVRRERERIVRELVRQMPVEPGVGPIIMTRPEDPAAALAALTAYGVEADLSGDRLRLPVSIKPEVNDRLLAAFGLTPAKRRPPRVGQAVRDTKETRIVCAVDLDAPGPVKIETGVGFFDHMLEQIAAHGGFSLRLQCEGDLHTDPHHTIEDSAIALGQALKQALGERKGIARYGFVLPMDEARAAVSIDLSGRPYPVFEGTFETPFIGDYRTDLTAHVFRSLAEAMGAAVHITVTGQDDHHKTEAVYKAFGRALRQAIRVEGDAVPSTKGVL
;
A
#
# COMPACT_ATOMS: atom_id res chain seq x y z
N ALA A 1 15.03 14.31 -2.94
CA ALA A 1 16.35 14.19 -3.60
C ALA A 1 17.44 14.59 -2.61
N GLN A 2 18.59 13.90 -2.62
CA GLN A 2 19.71 14.27 -1.72
C GLN A 2 20.22 15.67 -2.07
N PRO A 3 20.64 16.50 -1.07
CA PRO A 3 21.09 17.88 -1.28
C PRO A 3 22.20 18.02 -2.35
N GLN A 4 23.11 17.06 -2.43
CA GLN A 4 24.18 17.02 -3.43
C GLN A 4 23.67 16.81 -4.87
N THR A 5 22.60 16.04 -5.03
CA THR A 5 21.94 15.82 -6.33
C THR A 5 21.20 17.09 -6.79
N LEU A 6 20.55 17.80 -5.85
CA LEU A 6 19.91 19.09 -6.13
C LEU A 6 20.91 20.15 -6.52
N ALA A 7 22.06 20.23 -5.83
CA ALA A 7 23.13 21.17 -6.16
C ALA A 7 23.73 20.90 -7.57
N ARG A 8 23.94 19.62 -7.94
CA ARG A 8 24.39 19.25 -9.28
C ARG A 8 23.35 19.57 -10.37
N LEU A 9 22.08 19.30 -10.11
CA LEU A 9 21.00 19.67 -11.03
C LEU A 9 20.91 21.19 -11.19
N ALA A 10 20.98 21.94 -10.11
CA ALA A 10 20.95 23.40 -10.15
C ALA A 10 22.09 24.01 -10.95
N SER A 11 23.26 23.37 -11.03
CA SER A 11 24.41 23.85 -11.80
C SER A 11 24.32 23.63 -13.31
N VAL A 12 23.40 22.78 -13.78
CA VAL A 12 23.21 22.44 -15.22
C VAL A 12 21.85 22.85 -15.76
N VAL A 13 20.92 23.30 -14.91
CA VAL A 13 19.61 23.81 -15.32
C VAL A 13 19.73 25.31 -15.62
N GLU A 14 19.40 25.69 -16.86
CA GLU A 14 19.33 27.09 -17.23
C GLU A 14 18.28 27.84 -16.39
N PRO A 15 18.57 29.13 -15.98
CA PRO A 15 17.55 29.97 -15.37
C PRO A 15 16.31 30.02 -16.29
N TYR A 16 15.11 29.79 -15.70
CA TYR A 16 13.84 29.76 -16.43
C TYR A 16 13.61 28.53 -17.33
N ALA A 17 14.28 27.41 -17.08
CA ALA A 17 14.16 26.18 -17.86
C ALA A 17 12.73 25.58 -17.89
N LEU A 18 11.84 25.98 -16.99
CA LEU A 18 10.43 25.56 -16.97
C LEU A 18 9.51 26.75 -17.31
N PRO A 19 8.92 26.79 -18.52
CA PRO A 19 7.87 27.74 -18.84
C PRO A 19 6.71 27.69 -17.83
N GLU A 20 6.12 28.82 -17.47
CA GLU A 20 5.05 28.90 -16.48
C GLU A 20 3.89 27.91 -16.69
N PRO A 21 3.42 27.63 -17.94
CA PRO A 21 2.40 26.61 -18.18
C PRO A 21 2.85 25.20 -17.76
N LEU A 22 4.12 24.88 -17.96
CA LEU A 22 4.67 23.57 -17.54
C LEU A 22 4.86 23.50 -16.02
N ALA A 23 5.23 24.59 -15.37
CA ALA A 23 5.30 24.70 -13.91
C ALA A 23 3.91 24.50 -13.28
N ARG A 24 2.87 25.12 -13.84
CA ARG A 24 1.47 24.92 -13.40
C ARG A 24 0.99 23.47 -13.62
N LEU A 25 1.32 22.87 -14.75
CA LEU A 25 1.00 21.46 -15.01
C LEU A 25 1.73 20.53 -14.03
N ALA A 26 2.99 20.82 -13.72
CA ALA A 26 3.74 20.06 -12.73
C ALA A 26 3.14 20.21 -11.31
N GLN A 27 2.74 21.41 -10.91
CA GLN A 27 2.03 21.64 -9.65
C GLN A 27 0.70 20.88 -9.59
N GLN A 28 -0.09 20.90 -10.67
CA GLN A 28 -1.33 20.14 -10.75
C GLN A 28 -1.09 18.62 -10.72
N ALA A 29 0.00 18.14 -11.32
CA ALA A 29 0.36 16.72 -11.29
C ALA A 29 0.84 16.25 -9.90
N LEU A 30 1.37 17.17 -9.09
CA LEU A 30 1.81 16.94 -7.72
C LEU A 30 0.73 17.23 -6.67
N ASP A 31 -0.47 17.64 -7.11
CA ASP A 31 -1.61 17.84 -6.21
C ASP A 31 -1.90 16.53 -5.43
N PRO A 32 -2.09 16.58 -4.09
CA PRO A 32 -2.36 15.41 -3.28
C PRO A 32 -3.51 14.53 -3.79
N SER A 33 -4.57 15.13 -4.32
CA SER A 33 -5.70 14.39 -4.91
C SER A 33 -5.30 13.58 -6.14
N ARG A 34 -4.35 14.06 -6.95
CA ARG A 34 -3.79 13.35 -8.12
C ARG A 34 -2.71 12.35 -7.75
N MET A 35 -2.06 12.53 -6.61
CA MET A 35 -1.07 11.55 -6.12
C MET A 35 -1.71 10.19 -5.89
N ILE A 36 -2.97 10.12 -5.50
CA ILE A 36 -3.72 8.88 -5.35
C ILE A 36 -3.84 8.16 -6.69
N GLU A 37 -4.35 8.84 -7.72
CA GLU A 37 -4.49 8.29 -9.08
C GLU A 37 -3.14 7.82 -9.63
N THR A 38 -2.09 8.60 -9.39
CA THR A 38 -0.72 8.25 -9.79
C THR A 38 -0.23 7.00 -9.06
N ALA A 39 -0.49 6.89 -7.76
CA ALA A 39 -0.12 5.72 -6.96
C ALA A 39 -0.85 4.46 -7.45
N GLU A 40 -2.13 4.54 -7.79
CA GLU A 40 -2.92 3.44 -8.37
C GLU A 40 -2.35 2.98 -9.72
N ARG A 41 -1.99 3.94 -10.58
CA ARG A 41 -1.37 3.64 -11.88
C ARG A 41 -0.02 2.94 -11.71
N ILE A 42 0.82 3.44 -10.80
CA ILE A 42 2.13 2.82 -10.49
C ILE A 42 1.92 1.41 -9.93
N ALA A 43 1.00 1.22 -9.01
CA ALA A 43 0.68 -0.08 -8.43
C ALA A 43 0.14 -1.05 -9.48
N SER A 44 -0.70 -0.58 -10.40
CA SER A 44 -1.20 -1.38 -11.51
C SER A 44 -0.08 -1.85 -12.45
N VAL A 45 0.80 -0.94 -12.87
CA VAL A 45 1.96 -1.28 -13.72
C VAL A 45 2.89 -2.26 -12.99
N ARG A 46 3.13 -2.08 -11.70
CA ARG A 46 3.99 -2.98 -10.91
C ARG A 46 3.42 -4.40 -10.86
N ARG A 47 2.12 -4.55 -10.58
CA ARG A 47 1.45 -5.87 -10.57
C ARG A 47 1.51 -6.55 -11.94
N GLU A 48 1.21 -5.81 -13.01
CA GLU A 48 1.30 -6.35 -14.37
C GLU A 48 2.73 -6.74 -14.72
N ARG A 49 3.72 -5.94 -14.32
CA ARG A 49 5.13 -6.27 -14.48
C ARG A 49 5.50 -7.59 -13.79
N GLU A 50 5.11 -7.74 -12.52
CA GLU A 50 5.37 -8.96 -11.74
C GLU A 50 4.67 -10.17 -12.36
N ARG A 51 3.45 -10.01 -12.88
CA ARG A 51 2.73 -11.05 -13.61
C ARG A 51 3.48 -11.48 -14.87
N ILE A 52 3.87 -10.53 -15.70
CA ILE A 52 4.60 -10.81 -16.94
C ILE A 52 5.94 -11.48 -16.64
N VAL A 53 6.72 -10.94 -15.70
CA VAL A 53 8.01 -11.50 -15.31
C VAL A 53 7.86 -12.94 -14.85
N ARG A 54 6.86 -13.25 -14.02
CA ARG A 54 6.60 -14.60 -13.50
C ARG A 54 6.36 -15.62 -14.60
N GLU A 55 5.70 -15.23 -15.68
CA GLU A 55 5.46 -16.11 -16.81
C GLU A 55 6.70 -16.20 -17.73
N LEU A 56 7.36 -15.07 -18.01
CA LEU A 56 8.51 -15.03 -18.91
C LEU A 56 9.74 -15.78 -18.36
N VAL A 57 10.02 -15.71 -17.05
CA VAL A 57 11.18 -16.40 -16.45
C VAL A 57 11.15 -17.92 -16.62
N ARG A 58 10.00 -18.49 -16.97
CA ARG A 58 9.85 -19.93 -17.26
C ARG A 58 10.39 -20.30 -18.63
N GLN A 59 10.52 -19.33 -19.53
CA GLN A 59 10.91 -19.55 -20.93
C GLN A 59 12.25 -18.89 -21.28
N MET A 60 12.59 -17.76 -20.64
CA MET A 60 13.77 -16.98 -21.01
C MET A 60 14.34 -16.20 -19.84
N PRO A 61 15.64 -15.82 -19.88
CA PRO A 61 16.24 -14.95 -18.88
C PRO A 61 15.56 -13.57 -18.86
N VAL A 62 15.16 -13.13 -17.68
CA VAL A 62 14.60 -11.78 -17.42
C VAL A 62 15.56 -11.05 -16.50
N GLU A 63 16.00 -9.87 -16.92
CA GLU A 63 16.92 -9.05 -16.11
C GLU A 63 16.18 -8.37 -14.96
N PRO A 64 16.83 -8.26 -13.78
CA PRO A 64 16.31 -7.41 -12.70
C PRO A 64 16.14 -5.98 -13.20
N GLY A 65 15.05 -5.34 -12.81
CA GLY A 65 14.80 -3.97 -13.22
C GLY A 65 13.64 -3.35 -12.47
N VAL A 66 13.52 -2.04 -12.55
CA VAL A 66 12.46 -1.24 -11.94
C VAL A 66 11.69 -0.47 -13.02
N GLY A 67 10.47 -0.07 -12.69
CA GLY A 67 9.64 0.73 -13.58
C GLY A 67 8.87 -0.09 -14.62
N PRO A 68 8.35 0.56 -15.68
CA PRO A 68 7.41 -0.03 -16.62
C PRO A 68 8.09 -0.77 -17.80
N ILE A 69 9.34 -1.14 -17.67
CA ILE A 69 10.10 -1.84 -18.72
C ILE A 69 10.65 -3.14 -18.15
N ILE A 70 10.50 -4.22 -18.91
CA ILE A 70 11.13 -5.50 -18.67
C ILE A 70 12.22 -5.70 -19.73
N MET A 71 13.41 -6.10 -19.28
CA MET A 71 14.51 -6.48 -20.15
C MET A 71 14.63 -8.00 -20.17
N THR A 72 14.69 -8.58 -21.36
CA THR A 72 14.82 -10.04 -21.52
C THR A 72 15.74 -10.38 -22.69
N ARG A 73 16.24 -11.64 -22.71
CA ARG A 73 17.10 -12.17 -23.76
C ARG A 73 16.50 -13.48 -24.28
N PRO A 74 15.60 -13.40 -25.28
CA PRO A 74 15.10 -14.59 -25.96
C PRO A 74 16.21 -15.22 -26.83
N GLU A 75 16.09 -16.50 -27.16
CA GLU A 75 17.05 -17.20 -28.04
C GLU A 75 17.16 -16.56 -29.42
N ASP A 76 16.03 -16.14 -29.96
CA ASP A 76 15.95 -15.36 -31.20
C ASP A 76 15.26 -14.03 -30.97
N PRO A 77 16.03 -12.95 -30.70
CA PRO A 77 15.48 -11.63 -30.44
C PRO A 77 14.73 -11.02 -31.63
N ALA A 78 15.13 -11.33 -32.86
CA ALA A 78 14.48 -10.80 -34.05
C ALA A 78 13.11 -11.47 -34.30
N ALA A 79 13.03 -12.79 -34.15
CA ALA A 79 11.77 -13.50 -34.21
C ALA A 79 10.81 -13.09 -33.10
N ALA A 80 11.32 -12.90 -31.88
CA ALA A 80 10.54 -12.42 -30.75
C ALA A 80 9.96 -11.00 -30.99
N LEU A 81 10.76 -10.08 -31.53
CA LEU A 81 10.29 -8.74 -31.90
C LEU A 81 9.23 -8.80 -33.00
N ALA A 82 9.42 -9.64 -34.01
CA ALA A 82 8.43 -9.82 -35.08
C ALA A 82 7.10 -10.37 -34.53
N ALA A 83 7.16 -11.34 -33.62
CA ALA A 83 5.97 -11.89 -32.95
C ALA A 83 5.23 -10.80 -32.17
N LEU A 84 5.93 -10.00 -31.36
CA LEU A 84 5.34 -8.89 -30.62
C LEU A 84 4.66 -7.88 -31.54
N THR A 85 5.32 -7.52 -32.65
CA THR A 85 4.76 -6.62 -33.64
C THR A 85 3.49 -7.19 -34.27
N ALA A 86 3.45 -8.48 -34.57
CA ALA A 86 2.27 -9.16 -35.09
C ALA A 86 1.08 -9.14 -34.11
N TYR A 87 1.34 -9.13 -32.79
CA TYR A 87 0.34 -8.97 -31.76
C TYR A 87 0.03 -7.50 -31.41
N GLY A 88 0.62 -6.53 -32.16
CA GLY A 88 0.41 -5.10 -31.92
C GLY A 88 1.00 -4.61 -30.59
N VAL A 89 2.12 -5.19 -30.18
CA VAL A 89 2.88 -4.77 -28.99
C VAL A 89 4.15 -4.07 -29.47
N GLU A 90 4.29 -2.80 -29.09
CA GLU A 90 5.52 -2.04 -29.34
C GLU A 90 6.62 -2.54 -28.40
N ALA A 91 7.76 -2.90 -28.96
CA ALA A 91 8.93 -3.33 -28.23
C ALA A 91 10.19 -2.88 -28.98
N ASP A 92 11.28 -2.73 -28.24
CA ASP A 92 12.56 -2.30 -28.81
C ASP A 92 13.61 -3.39 -28.66
N LEU A 93 14.49 -3.50 -29.64
CA LEU A 93 15.66 -4.38 -29.63
C LEU A 93 16.93 -3.54 -29.42
N SER A 94 17.73 -3.87 -28.43
CA SER A 94 19.03 -3.26 -28.17
C SER A 94 20.09 -4.34 -28.05
N GLY A 95 20.80 -4.61 -29.17
CA GLY A 95 21.69 -5.76 -29.27
C GLY A 95 20.91 -7.08 -29.18
N ASP A 96 21.27 -7.92 -28.20
CA ASP A 96 20.60 -9.19 -27.88
C ASP A 96 19.44 -9.03 -26.87
N ARG A 97 19.18 -7.79 -26.41
CA ARG A 97 18.20 -7.49 -25.39
C ARG A 97 16.92 -6.95 -25.96
N LEU A 98 15.82 -7.53 -25.61
CA LEU A 98 14.49 -7.08 -25.94
C LEU A 98 13.91 -6.26 -24.78
N ARG A 99 13.46 -5.05 -25.09
CA ARG A 99 12.81 -4.12 -24.13
C ARG A 99 11.30 -4.23 -24.30
N LEU A 100 10.64 -4.74 -23.28
CA LEU A 100 9.20 -4.97 -23.26
C LEU A 100 8.53 -3.91 -22.40
N PRO A 101 7.66 -3.05 -22.95
CA PRO A 101 6.91 -2.09 -22.16
C PRO A 101 5.79 -2.79 -21.41
N VAL A 102 5.62 -2.44 -20.14
CA VAL A 102 4.47 -2.85 -19.35
C VAL A 102 3.39 -1.78 -19.46
N SER A 103 2.28 -2.13 -20.07
CA SER A 103 1.15 -1.22 -20.24
C SER A 103 0.30 -1.14 -18.96
N ILE A 104 -0.30 0.04 -18.73
CA ILE A 104 -1.39 0.19 -17.77
C ILE A 104 -2.65 -0.54 -18.22
N LYS A 105 -2.77 -0.80 -19.56
CA LYS A 105 -3.88 -1.53 -20.14
C LYS A 105 -3.57 -3.02 -20.14
N PRO A 106 -4.25 -3.80 -19.30
CA PRO A 106 -3.93 -5.21 -19.12
C PRO A 106 -4.07 -6.06 -20.38
N GLU A 107 -4.96 -5.71 -21.30
CA GLU A 107 -5.16 -6.41 -22.58
C GLU A 107 -3.95 -6.28 -23.52
N VAL A 108 -3.16 -5.22 -23.38
CA VAL A 108 -1.88 -5.07 -24.11
C VAL A 108 -0.86 -6.07 -23.57
N ASN A 109 -0.80 -6.21 -22.25
CA ASN A 109 0.09 -7.16 -21.59
C ASN A 109 -0.29 -8.62 -21.85
N ASP A 110 -1.58 -8.91 -22.07
CA ASP A 110 -2.02 -10.26 -22.47
C ASP A 110 -1.56 -10.57 -23.90
N ARG A 111 -1.62 -9.59 -24.81
CA ARG A 111 -1.09 -9.77 -26.18
C ARG A 111 0.43 -9.97 -26.14
N LEU A 112 1.14 -9.28 -25.24
CA LEU A 112 2.56 -9.50 -25.01
C LEU A 112 2.85 -10.96 -24.64
N LEU A 113 2.12 -11.49 -23.64
CA LEU A 113 2.28 -12.89 -23.23
C LEU A 113 1.88 -13.87 -24.33
N ALA A 114 0.80 -13.59 -25.06
CA ALA A 114 0.35 -14.41 -26.17
C ALA A 114 1.37 -14.46 -27.33
N ALA A 115 2.11 -13.38 -27.57
CA ALA A 115 3.20 -13.34 -28.56
C ALA A 115 4.34 -14.33 -28.23
N PHE A 116 4.51 -14.69 -26.97
CA PHE A 116 5.43 -15.74 -26.50
C PHE A 116 4.76 -17.10 -26.32
N GLY A 117 3.53 -17.28 -26.81
CA GLY A 117 2.77 -18.54 -26.67
C GLY A 117 2.28 -18.82 -25.24
N LEU A 118 2.29 -17.80 -24.36
CA LEU A 118 1.85 -17.91 -22.98
C LEU A 118 0.37 -17.59 -22.85
N THR A 119 -0.37 -18.44 -22.12
CA THR A 119 -1.77 -18.16 -21.78
C THR A 119 -1.79 -17.27 -20.53
N PRO A 120 -2.39 -16.07 -20.59
CA PRO A 120 -2.46 -15.18 -19.44
C PRO A 120 -3.22 -15.85 -18.28
N ALA A 121 -2.63 -15.84 -17.09
CA ALA A 121 -3.31 -16.29 -15.87
C ALA A 121 -4.52 -15.39 -15.59
N LYS A 122 -5.59 -15.98 -14.99
CA LYS A 122 -6.79 -15.23 -14.58
C LYS A 122 -6.36 -14.07 -13.66
N ARG A 123 -6.77 -12.87 -14.00
CA ARG A 123 -6.45 -11.68 -13.21
C ARG A 123 -7.35 -11.59 -11.99
N ARG A 124 -6.75 -11.16 -10.89
CA ARG A 124 -7.50 -10.64 -9.75
C ARG A 124 -7.58 -9.11 -9.87
N PRO A 125 -8.71 -8.51 -9.47
CA PRO A 125 -8.77 -7.05 -9.36
C PRO A 125 -7.70 -6.57 -8.36
N PRO A 126 -7.12 -5.38 -8.59
CA PRO A 126 -6.16 -4.78 -7.68
C PRO A 126 -6.82 -4.48 -6.33
N ARG A 127 -6.11 -4.80 -5.25
CA ARG A 127 -6.56 -4.51 -3.89
C ARG A 127 -5.99 -3.18 -3.41
N VAL A 128 -6.43 -2.12 -4.06
CA VAL A 128 -6.09 -0.75 -3.71
C VAL A 128 -7.28 -0.04 -3.13
N GLY A 129 -7.05 0.83 -2.18
CA GLY A 129 -8.10 1.63 -1.56
C GLY A 129 -7.57 2.99 -1.18
N GLN A 130 -8.48 3.95 -1.15
CA GLN A 130 -8.19 5.33 -0.82
C GLN A 130 -9.32 5.94 -0.02
N ALA A 131 -8.96 6.90 0.81
CA ALA A 131 -9.91 7.73 1.52
C ALA A 131 -9.41 9.18 1.50
N VAL A 132 -10.34 10.09 1.25
CA VAL A 132 -10.14 11.52 1.44
C VAL A 132 -11.13 11.96 2.49
N ARG A 133 -10.64 12.63 3.53
CA ARG A 133 -11.47 13.17 4.59
C ARG A 133 -11.12 14.64 4.76
N ASP A 134 -12.12 15.49 4.63
CA ASP A 134 -11.99 16.93 4.78
C ASP A 134 -13.07 17.40 5.77
N THR A 135 -12.64 17.82 6.94
CA THR A 135 -13.50 18.32 8.03
C THR A 135 -13.07 19.74 8.37
N LYS A 136 -13.65 20.34 9.40
CA LYS A 136 -13.17 21.62 9.92
C LYS A 136 -11.86 21.51 10.71
N GLU A 137 -11.55 20.31 11.16
CA GLU A 137 -10.46 20.00 12.08
C GLU A 137 -9.28 19.33 11.38
N THR A 138 -9.57 18.53 10.34
CA THR A 138 -8.54 17.74 9.64
C THR A 138 -8.76 17.70 8.13
N ARG A 139 -7.65 17.64 7.40
CA ARG A 139 -7.63 17.31 5.96
C ARG A 139 -6.72 16.13 5.76
N ILE A 140 -7.28 15.01 5.31
CA ILE A 140 -6.57 13.73 5.22
C ILE A 140 -6.70 13.11 3.85
N VAL A 141 -5.56 12.59 3.37
CA VAL A 141 -5.49 11.75 2.18
C VAL A 141 -4.79 10.46 2.57
N CYS A 142 -5.47 9.33 2.39
CA CYS A 142 -4.95 8.00 2.69
C CYS A 142 -5.07 7.09 1.48
N ALA A 143 -4.02 6.33 1.16
CA ALA A 143 -4.04 5.33 0.09
C ALA A 143 -3.27 4.08 0.52
N VAL A 144 -3.83 2.91 0.23
CA VAL A 144 -3.24 1.60 0.51
C VAL A 144 -3.20 0.72 -0.73
N ASP A 145 -2.17 -0.14 -0.84
CA ASP A 145 -2.10 -1.23 -1.80
C ASP A 145 -1.73 -2.51 -1.06
N LEU A 146 -2.69 -3.43 -0.89
CA LEU A 146 -2.52 -4.66 -0.13
C LEU A 146 -1.63 -5.70 -0.82
N ASP A 147 -1.30 -5.48 -2.10
CA ASP A 147 -0.50 -6.38 -2.91
C ASP A 147 0.95 -5.87 -3.12
N ALA A 148 1.30 -4.69 -2.57
CA ALA A 148 2.62 -4.09 -2.68
C ALA A 148 3.23 -3.82 -1.29
N PRO A 149 4.46 -4.28 -0.98
CA PRO A 149 5.06 -4.10 0.33
C PRO A 149 5.57 -2.68 0.63
N GLY A 150 5.36 -1.74 -0.24
CA GLY A 150 5.78 -0.34 -0.11
C GLY A 150 5.48 0.47 -1.36
N PRO A 151 5.68 1.78 -1.36
CA PRO A 151 6.28 2.58 -0.27
C PRO A 151 5.36 2.77 0.95
N VAL A 152 5.98 3.03 2.11
CA VAL A 152 5.30 3.51 3.31
C VAL A 152 5.72 4.96 3.53
N LYS A 153 4.76 5.88 3.56
CA LYS A 153 4.99 7.31 3.76
C LYS A 153 3.83 7.89 4.56
N ILE A 154 4.13 8.37 5.76
CA ILE A 154 3.14 8.84 6.73
C ILE A 154 3.59 10.19 7.26
N GLU A 155 2.70 11.15 7.28
CA GLU A 155 2.94 12.52 7.70
C GLU A 155 1.65 13.04 8.39
N THR A 156 1.49 12.79 9.70
CA THR A 156 0.36 13.31 10.49
C THR A 156 0.73 14.53 11.33
N GLY A 157 2.03 14.76 11.53
CA GLY A 157 2.53 15.77 12.44
C GLY A 157 2.61 15.30 13.90
N VAL A 158 2.18 14.06 14.21
CA VAL A 158 2.36 13.40 15.52
C VAL A 158 3.40 12.30 15.34
N GLY A 159 4.64 12.59 15.69
CA GLY A 159 5.79 11.76 15.28
C GLY A 159 5.72 10.33 15.77
N PHE A 160 5.32 10.10 17.03
CA PHE A 160 5.16 8.73 17.53
C PHE A 160 4.01 7.99 16.84
N PHE A 161 2.92 8.68 16.50
CA PHE A 161 1.81 8.08 15.77
C PHE A 161 2.19 7.71 14.34
N ASP A 162 2.97 8.56 13.65
CA ASP A 162 3.54 8.24 12.34
C ASP A 162 4.32 6.93 12.38
N HIS A 163 5.22 6.79 13.39
CA HIS A 163 5.96 5.56 13.62
C HIS A 163 5.05 4.36 13.90
N MET A 164 3.97 4.53 14.66
CA MET A 164 3.01 3.46 14.93
C MET A 164 2.25 3.00 13.67
N LEU A 165 1.84 3.91 12.82
CA LEU A 165 1.21 3.58 11.54
C LEU A 165 2.19 2.89 10.58
N GLU A 166 3.48 3.28 10.60
CA GLU A 166 4.54 2.58 9.88
C GLU A 166 4.66 1.11 10.34
N GLN A 167 4.52 0.83 11.65
CA GLN A 167 4.51 -0.55 12.15
C GLN A 167 3.37 -1.37 11.55
N ILE A 168 2.16 -0.79 11.46
CA ILE A 168 1.02 -1.46 10.81
C ILE A 168 1.35 -1.83 9.37
N ALA A 169 1.83 -0.88 8.58
CA ALA A 169 2.11 -1.09 7.16
C ALA A 169 3.27 -2.05 6.91
N ALA A 170 4.38 -1.86 7.61
CA ALA A 170 5.59 -2.69 7.47
C ALA A 170 5.31 -4.15 7.87
N HIS A 171 4.72 -4.37 9.03
CA HIS A 171 4.37 -5.71 9.51
C HIS A 171 3.17 -6.32 8.76
N GLY A 172 2.25 -5.47 8.30
CA GLY A 172 1.14 -5.83 7.42
C GLY A 172 1.61 -6.23 6.02
N GLY A 173 2.78 -5.75 5.59
CA GLY A 173 3.36 -6.04 4.29
C GLY A 173 2.60 -5.38 3.13
N PHE A 174 2.03 -4.20 3.36
CA PHE A 174 1.31 -3.44 2.35
C PHE A 174 1.84 -1.99 2.23
N SER A 175 1.58 -1.35 1.10
CA SER A 175 1.90 0.05 0.88
C SER A 175 0.89 0.95 1.59
N LEU A 176 1.40 1.98 2.28
CA LEU A 176 0.57 3.00 2.92
C LEU A 176 1.14 4.39 2.64
N ARG A 177 0.28 5.27 2.13
CA ARG A 177 0.53 6.71 2.09
C ARG A 177 -0.58 7.38 2.88
N LEU A 178 -0.23 8.16 3.87
CA LEU A 178 -1.16 8.91 4.69
C LEU A 178 -0.58 10.29 4.96
N GLN A 179 -1.32 11.31 4.62
CA GLN A 179 -1.00 12.70 4.93
C GLN A 179 -2.19 13.31 5.65
N CYS A 180 -1.94 13.96 6.77
CA CYS A 180 -2.93 14.66 7.56
C CYS A 180 -2.44 16.07 7.87
N GLU A 181 -3.28 17.06 7.58
CA GLU A 181 -3.16 18.42 8.09
C GLU A 181 -4.26 18.58 9.14
N GLY A 182 -3.91 18.57 10.42
CA GLY A 182 -4.86 18.64 11.54
C GLY A 182 -4.63 19.84 12.46
N ASP A 183 -5.57 20.09 13.34
CA ASP A 183 -5.58 21.20 14.29
C ASP A 183 -4.74 20.91 15.55
N LEU A 184 -3.49 20.46 15.34
CA LEU A 184 -2.53 20.08 16.41
C LEU A 184 -2.29 21.15 17.47
N HIS A 185 -2.62 22.42 17.16
CA HIS A 185 -2.58 23.51 18.12
C HIS A 185 -3.67 23.38 19.21
N THR A 186 -4.72 22.61 18.96
CA THR A 186 -5.76 22.27 19.92
C THR A 186 -5.33 21.05 20.75
N ASP A 187 -5.25 19.89 20.11
CA ASP A 187 -4.64 18.67 20.64
C ASP A 187 -4.49 17.63 19.50
N PRO A 188 -3.77 16.51 19.67
CA PRO A 188 -3.60 15.52 18.62
C PRO A 188 -4.82 14.60 18.42
N HIS A 189 -5.90 14.73 19.19
CA HIS A 189 -7.03 13.79 19.19
C HIS A 189 -7.66 13.65 17.82
N HIS A 190 -8.11 14.76 17.21
CA HIS A 190 -8.79 14.75 15.91
C HIS A 190 -7.88 14.21 14.80
N THR A 191 -6.60 14.60 14.81
CA THR A 191 -5.59 14.10 13.87
C THR A 191 -5.45 12.59 13.95
N ILE A 192 -5.37 12.03 15.14
CA ILE A 192 -5.17 10.60 15.41
C ILE A 192 -6.44 9.81 15.03
N GLU A 193 -7.61 10.25 15.52
CA GLU A 193 -8.89 9.59 15.25
C GLU A 193 -9.22 9.57 13.77
N ASP A 194 -9.20 10.73 13.13
CA ASP A 194 -9.57 10.88 11.73
C ASP A 194 -8.60 10.15 10.79
N SER A 195 -7.31 10.10 11.14
CA SER A 195 -6.33 9.28 10.40
C SER A 195 -6.62 7.79 10.53
N ALA A 196 -7.02 7.32 11.70
CA ALA A 196 -7.43 5.93 11.90
C ALA A 196 -8.70 5.58 11.10
N ILE A 197 -9.68 6.48 11.07
CA ILE A 197 -10.88 6.34 10.26
C ILE A 197 -10.53 6.28 8.76
N ALA A 198 -9.68 7.21 8.27
CA ALA A 198 -9.26 7.24 6.88
C ALA A 198 -8.51 5.96 6.47
N LEU A 199 -7.61 5.47 7.31
CA LEU A 199 -6.93 4.20 7.08
C LEU A 199 -7.92 3.02 7.04
N GLY A 200 -8.86 2.95 7.97
CA GLY A 200 -9.90 1.93 8.00
C GLY A 200 -10.78 1.93 6.75
N GLN A 201 -11.17 3.10 6.27
CA GLN A 201 -11.94 3.27 5.04
C GLN A 201 -11.14 2.82 3.80
N ALA A 202 -9.88 3.21 3.70
CA ALA A 202 -8.99 2.79 2.61
C ALA A 202 -8.79 1.26 2.61
N LEU A 203 -8.56 0.65 3.77
CA LEU A 203 -8.46 -0.81 3.91
C LEU A 203 -9.78 -1.51 3.50
N LYS A 204 -10.93 -1.00 3.93
CA LYS A 204 -12.25 -1.52 3.55
C LYS A 204 -12.45 -1.50 2.04
N GLN A 205 -12.10 -0.39 1.39
CA GLN A 205 -12.19 -0.26 -0.07
C GLN A 205 -11.26 -1.26 -0.77
N ALA A 206 -10.00 -1.39 -0.31
CA ALA A 206 -9.02 -2.32 -0.88
C ALA A 206 -9.44 -3.79 -0.74
N LEU A 207 -10.12 -4.15 0.34
CA LEU A 207 -10.66 -5.50 0.57
C LEU A 207 -11.82 -5.84 -0.37
N GLY A 208 -12.57 -4.84 -0.84
CA GLY A 208 -13.71 -5.02 -1.75
C GLY A 208 -14.70 -6.07 -1.25
N GLU A 209 -15.02 -7.04 -2.10
CA GLU A 209 -15.96 -8.14 -1.78
C GLU A 209 -15.38 -9.19 -0.83
N ARG A 210 -14.16 -9.04 -0.37
CA ARG A 210 -13.45 -9.98 0.53
C ARG A 210 -13.39 -11.43 0.01
N LYS A 211 -13.47 -11.63 -1.30
CA LYS A 211 -13.38 -12.95 -1.92
C LYS A 211 -11.95 -13.49 -1.85
N GLY A 212 -11.83 -14.76 -1.49
CA GLY A 212 -10.59 -15.52 -1.51
C GLY A 212 -9.54 -15.08 -0.50
N ILE A 213 -9.89 -14.25 0.48
CA ILE A 213 -8.97 -13.89 1.58
C ILE A 213 -8.99 -14.93 2.70
N ALA A 214 -7.94 -14.99 3.52
CA ALA A 214 -7.88 -15.84 4.70
C ALA A 214 -8.88 -15.43 5.78
N ARG A 215 -9.34 -14.17 5.77
CA ARG A 215 -10.33 -13.57 6.67
C ARG A 215 -9.86 -13.39 8.10
N TYR A 216 -9.14 -14.35 8.68
CA TYR A 216 -8.73 -14.38 10.08
C TYR A 216 -7.23 -14.18 10.24
N GLY A 217 -6.82 -13.57 11.36
CA GLY A 217 -5.42 -13.41 11.71
C GLY A 217 -5.22 -13.24 13.23
N PHE A 218 -4.04 -13.66 13.71
CA PHE A 218 -3.66 -13.67 15.13
C PHE A 218 -2.18 -13.40 15.32
N VAL A 219 -1.73 -12.75 16.41
CA VAL A 219 -0.29 -12.60 16.77
C VAL A 219 0.00 -12.25 18.23
N LEU A 220 1.28 -12.40 18.65
CA LEU A 220 1.88 -12.28 19.99
C LEU A 220 3.29 -11.63 19.95
N PRO A 221 4.18 -11.71 20.89
CA PRO A 221 4.77 -10.79 21.87
C PRO A 221 5.83 -9.77 21.33
N MET A 222 6.25 -8.82 22.21
CA MET A 222 7.40 -7.93 22.00
C MET A 222 8.09 -7.69 23.36
N ASP A 223 9.34 -8.16 23.53
CA ASP A 223 10.13 -8.13 24.77
C ASP A 223 9.30 -8.55 25.98
N GLU A 224 9.19 -7.73 27.03
CA GLU A 224 8.36 -7.99 28.20
C GLU A 224 6.87 -7.71 27.95
N ALA A 225 6.54 -6.99 26.86
CA ALA A 225 5.16 -6.73 26.47
C ALA A 225 4.59 -7.85 25.62
N ARG A 226 3.32 -8.14 25.83
CA ARG A 226 2.57 -9.13 25.06
C ARG A 226 1.30 -8.51 24.52
N ALA A 227 1.14 -8.48 23.21
CA ALA A 227 -0.09 -8.11 22.57
C ALA A 227 -0.69 -9.30 21.82
N ALA A 228 -1.92 -9.69 22.16
CA ALA A 228 -2.70 -10.65 21.40
C ALA A 228 -3.73 -9.86 20.57
N VAL A 229 -3.67 -10.04 19.24
CA VAL A 229 -4.61 -9.40 18.32
C VAL A 229 -5.31 -10.49 17.50
N SER A 230 -6.64 -10.45 17.48
CA SER A 230 -7.47 -11.30 16.64
C SER A 230 -8.32 -10.43 15.71
N ILE A 231 -8.34 -10.75 14.43
CA ILE A 231 -9.09 -10.02 13.40
C ILE A 231 -10.04 -10.97 12.68
N ASP A 232 -11.29 -10.53 12.49
CA ASP A 232 -12.26 -11.13 11.57
C ASP A 232 -12.77 -10.05 10.59
N LEU A 233 -12.41 -10.18 9.33
CA LEU A 233 -12.83 -9.29 8.24
C LEU A 233 -14.25 -9.63 7.77
N SER A 234 -15.18 -9.69 8.70
CA SER A 234 -16.57 -10.14 8.47
C SER A 234 -17.51 -9.08 7.89
N GLY A 235 -17.08 -7.86 7.74
CA GLY A 235 -17.94 -6.73 7.37
C GLY A 235 -18.73 -6.14 8.54
N ARG A 236 -18.69 -6.76 9.72
CA ARG A 236 -19.38 -6.32 10.95
C ARG A 236 -18.37 -5.85 11.97
N PRO A 237 -18.33 -4.54 12.30
CA PRO A 237 -17.38 -4.03 13.27
C PRO A 237 -17.70 -4.50 14.69
N TYR A 238 -16.67 -4.93 15.40
CA TYR A 238 -16.76 -5.25 16.83
C TYR A 238 -15.39 -5.04 17.51
N PRO A 239 -15.08 -3.81 17.94
CA PRO A 239 -13.81 -3.51 18.61
C PRO A 239 -13.86 -3.95 20.08
N VAL A 240 -12.81 -4.66 20.52
CA VAL A 240 -12.56 -4.98 21.93
C VAL A 240 -11.10 -4.64 22.23
N PHE A 241 -10.85 -3.87 23.27
CA PHE A 241 -9.53 -3.54 23.73
C PHE A 241 -9.41 -3.77 25.24
N GLU A 242 -8.50 -4.66 25.64
CA GLU A 242 -8.19 -4.99 27.02
C GLU A 242 -6.73 -4.70 27.31
N GLY A 243 -6.47 -3.71 28.12
CA GLY A 243 -5.14 -3.27 28.54
C GLY A 243 -5.19 -1.88 29.14
N THR A 244 -4.17 -1.58 29.95
CA THR A 244 -4.04 -0.31 30.64
C THR A 244 -2.66 0.29 30.37
N PHE A 245 -2.63 1.62 30.29
CA PHE A 245 -1.41 2.39 30.19
C PHE A 245 -1.29 3.26 31.45
N GLU A 246 -0.09 3.30 32.02
CA GLU A 246 0.18 4.07 33.24
C GLU A 246 0.75 5.45 32.91
N THR A 247 1.55 5.53 31.84
CA THR A 247 2.15 6.77 31.35
C THR A 247 1.18 7.48 30.41
N PRO A 248 0.80 8.74 30.68
CA PRO A 248 -0.20 9.44 29.85
C PRO A 248 0.31 9.80 28.44
N PHE A 249 1.63 9.92 28.26
CA PHE A 249 2.23 10.29 27.00
C PHE A 249 3.48 9.45 26.67
N ILE A 250 3.67 9.17 25.39
CA ILE A 250 4.92 8.68 24.80
C ILE A 250 5.30 9.67 23.71
N GLY A 251 6.31 10.52 23.98
CA GLY A 251 6.59 11.67 23.12
C GLY A 251 5.38 12.61 23.05
N ASP A 252 4.88 12.85 21.86
CA ASP A 252 3.70 13.67 21.55
C ASP A 252 2.38 12.86 21.46
N TYR A 253 2.44 11.55 21.73
CA TYR A 253 1.31 10.63 21.61
C TYR A 253 0.68 10.35 22.96
N ARG A 254 -0.64 10.53 23.08
CA ARG A 254 -1.43 10.16 24.26
C ARG A 254 -1.74 8.68 24.24
N THR A 255 -1.35 7.96 25.27
CA THR A 255 -1.50 6.50 25.35
C THR A 255 -2.96 6.04 25.44
N ASP A 256 -3.85 6.85 26.04
CA ASP A 256 -5.28 6.59 26.11
C ASP A 256 -5.97 6.56 24.75
N LEU A 257 -5.38 7.22 23.74
CA LEU A 257 -5.86 7.18 22.37
C LEU A 257 -5.59 5.84 21.65
N THR A 258 -4.73 4.97 22.19
CA THR A 258 -4.44 3.67 21.58
C THR A 258 -5.71 2.84 21.39
N ALA A 259 -6.51 2.69 22.45
CA ALA A 259 -7.79 1.96 22.34
C ALA A 259 -8.76 2.64 21.37
N HIS A 260 -8.75 3.97 21.34
CA HIS A 260 -9.61 4.77 20.46
C HIS A 260 -9.23 4.59 18.98
N VAL A 261 -7.92 4.60 18.66
CA VAL A 261 -7.41 4.33 17.31
C VAL A 261 -7.94 2.99 16.77
N PHE A 262 -7.80 1.92 17.55
CA PHE A 262 -8.22 0.59 17.10
C PHE A 262 -9.74 0.42 17.05
N ARG A 263 -10.50 1.17 17.87
CA ARG A 263 -11.95 1.26 17.74
C ARG A 263 -12.33 1.91 16.41
N SER A 264 -11.85 3.12 16.15
CA SER A 264 -12.15 3.89 14.94
C SER A 264 -11.71 3.15 13.67
N LEU A 265 -10.54 2.52 13.72
CA LEU A 265 -10.02 1.69 12.63
C LEU A 265 -10.91 0.46 12.35
N ALA A 266 -11.30 -0.29 13.40
CA ALA A 266 -12.14 -1.47 13.28
C ALA A 266 -13.54 -1.13 12.74
N GLU A 267 -14.14 -0.05 13.23
CA GLU A 267 -15.44 0.44 12.78
C GLU A 267 -15.40 0.87 11.32
N ALA A 268 -14.40 1.69 10.93
CA ALA A 268 -14.23 2.16 9.56
C ALA A 268 -13.89 1.04 8.57
N MET A 269 -13.10 0.05 8.98
CA MET A 269 -12.74 -1.10 8.17
C MET A 269 -13.89 -2.13 8.06
N GLY A 270 -14.82 -2.12 8.99
CA GLY A 270 -15.89 -3.12 9.10
C GLY A 270 -15.35 -4.48 9.51
N ALA A 271 -14.60 -4.54 10.60
CA ALA A 271 -13.98 -5.75 11.12
C ALA A 271 -14.21 -5.92 12.63
N ALA A 272 -14.31 -7.16 13.08
CA ALA A 272 -14.14 -7.45 14.49
C ALA A 272 -12.63 -7.47 14.80
N VAL A 273 -12.21 -6.71 15.81
CA VAL A 273 -10.82 -6.60 16.24
C VAL A 273 -10.78 -6.72 17.75
N HIS A 274 -10.18 -7.79 18.25
CA HIS A 274 -10.00 -8.03 19.67
C HIS A 274 -8.52 -7.91 20.01
N ILE A 275 -8.20 -7.03 20.94
CA ILE A 275 -6.84 -6.75 21.39
C ILE A 275 -6.77 -6.94 22.90
N THR A 276 -5.77 -7.70 23.35
CA THR A 276 -5.37 -7.80 24.74
C THR A 276 -3.89 -7.46 24.83
N VAL A 277 -3.50 -6.54 25.73
CA VAL A 277 -2.11 -6.15 25.93
C VAL A 277 -1.74 -6.13 27.39
N THR A 278 -0.54 -6.68 27.69
CA THR A 278 0.09 -6.66 29.01
C THR A 278 1.58 -6.36 28.86
N GLY A 279 2.19 -5.79 29.87
CA GLY A 279 3.60 -5.42 29.89
C GLY A 279 3.88 -4.37 30.96
N GLN A 280 5.13 -3.96 31.08
CA GLN A 280 5.57 -2.96 32.04
C GLN A 280 5.77 -1.58 31.40
N ASP A 281 6.44 -1.56 30.26
CA ASP A 281 6.72 -0.34 29.50
C ASP A 281 5.57 0.00 28.54
N ASP A 282 5.00 1.20 28.66
CA ASP A 282 3.87 1.63 27.83
C ASP A 282 4.26 1.88 26.37
N HIS A 283 5.52 2.24 26.09
CA HIS A 283 6.05 2.31 24.74
C HIS A 283 6.02 0.91 24.11
N HIS A 284 6.58 -0.10 24.79
CA HIS A 284 6.58 -1.48 24.30
C HIS A 284 5.16 -2.04 24.18
N LYS A 285 4.27 -1.78 25.12
CA LYS A 285 2.85 -2.17 25.02
C LYS A 285 2.18 -1.57 23.79
N THR A 286 2.36 -0.26 23.56
CA THR A 286 1.78 0.43 22.40
C THR A 286 2.34 -0.13 21.11
N GLU A 287 3.65 -0.19 20.97
CA GLU A 287 4.31 -0.69 19.77
C GLU A 287 3.97 -2.16 19.48
N ALA A 288 3.88 -3.01 20.53
CA ALA A 288 3.47 -4.41 20.41
C ALA A 288 2.06 -4.54 19.79
N VAL A 289 1.12 -3.69 20.22
CA VAL A 289 -0.25 -3.69 19.66
C VAL A 289 -0.25 -3.35 18.17
N TYR A 290 0.45 -2.30 17.76
CA TYR A 290 0.51 -1.88 16.35
C TYR A 290 1.20 -2.92 15.45
N LYS A 291 2.31 -3.49 15.91
CA LYS A 291 3.00 -4.59 15.22
C LYS A 291 2.13 -5.84 15.11
N ALA A 292 1.51 -6.25 16.21
CA ALA A 292 0.64 -7.41 16.26
C ALA A 292 -0.58 -7.24 15.35
N PHE A 293 -1.20 -6.04 15.34
CA PHE A 293 -2.27 -5.72 14.41
C PHE A 293 -1.83 -5.83 12.95
N GLY A 294 -0.68 -5.25 12.58
CA GLY A 294 -0.13 -5.37 11.24
C GLY A 294 0.10 -6.83 10.82
N ARG A 295 0.67 -7.64 11.72
CA ARG A 295 0.89 -9.08 11.46
C ARG A 295 -0.40 -9.87 11.34
N ALA A 296 -1.38 -9.62 12.20
CA ALA A 296 -2.70 -10.24 12.14
C ALA A 296 -3.44 -9.84 10.85
N LEU A 297 -3.39 -8.55 10.48
CA LEU A 297 -3.95 -8.06 9.23
C LEU A 297 -3.30 -8.72 8.02
N ARG A 298 -1.96 -8.87 7.99
CA ARG A 298 -1.25 -9.59 6.92
C ARG A 298 -1.75 -11.01 6.72
N GLN A 299 -2.05 -11.72 7.81
CA GLN A 299 -2.63 -13.07 7.73
C GLN A 299 -4.05 -13.00 7.15
N ALA A 300 -4.88 -12.13 7.69
CA ALA A 300 -6.29 -12.01 7.32
C ALA A 300 -6.52 -11.59 5.86
N ILE A 301 -5.67 -10.73 5.31
CA ILE A 301 -5.77 -10.23 3.92
C ILE A 301 -5.10 -11.16 2.90
N ARG A 302 -4.42 -12.22 3.34
CA ARG A 302 -3.76 -13.17 2.43
C ARG A 302 -4.80 -13.81 1.51
N VAL A 303 -4.50 -13.86 0.23
CA VAL A 303 -5.38 -14.49 -0.75
C VAL A 303 -5.15 -15.99 -0.77
N GLU A 304 -6.20 -16.78 -0.52
CA GLU A 304 -6.15 -18.25 -0.43
C GLU A 304 -7.03 -18.95 -1.46
N GLY A 305 -7.90 -18.21 -2.15
CA GLY A 305 -8.81 -18.81 -3.12
C GLY A 305 -9.62 -17.74 -3.88
N ASP A 306 -10.73 -18.16 -4.47
CA ASP A 306 -11.65 -17.28 -5.21
C ASP A 306 -13.07 -17.25 -4.58
N ALA A 307 -13.32 -18.08 -3.55
CA ALA A 307 -14.61 -18.15 -2.87
C ALA A 307 -14.73 -17.11 -1.75
N VAL A 308 -15.96 -16.73 -1.42
CA VAL A 308 -16.22 -15.97 -0.19
C VAL A 308 -15.96 -16.87 1.01
N PRO A 309 -15.10 -16.51 1.97
CA PRO A 309 -14.76 -17.34 3.13
C PRO A 309 -15.90 -17.30 4.19
N SER A 310 -17.10 -17.74 3.80
CA SER A 310 -18.30 -17.75 4.63
C SER A 310 -19.23 -18.89 4.19
N THR A 311 -19.72 -19.65 5.16
CA THR A 311 -20.74 -20.70 4.91
C THR A 311 -22.08 -20.12 4.44
N LYS A 312 -22.30 -18.82 4.64
CA LYS A 312 -23.50 -18.09 4.17
C LYS A 312 -23.36 -17.59 2.74
N GLY A 313 -22.17 -17.72 2.11
CA GLY A 313 -21.89 -17.21 0.77
C GLY A 313 -21.75 -15.69 0.65
N VAL A 314 -21.91 -14.98 1.76
CA VAL A 314 -21.77 -13.51 1.89
C VAL A 314 -21.01 -13.16 3.18
N LEU A 315 -20.37 -11.99 3.21
CA LEU A 315 -19.75 -11.37 4.39
C LEU A 315 -20.39 -10.03 4.69
#